data_4e73937143ec2966f609e7a7b5178760
#
_entry.id   4e73937143ec2966f609e7a7b5178760
#
_cell.length_a   1.000
_cell.length_b   1.000
_cell.length_c   1.000
_cell.angle_alpha   90.00
_cell.angle_beta   90.00
_cell.angle_gamma   90.00
#
_symmetry.space_group_name_H-M   'P 1'
#
loop_
_entity.id
_entity.type
_entity.pdbx_description
1 polymer ?
#
loop_
_entity_poly.entity_id
_entity_poly.type
_entity_poly.pdbx_seq_one_letter_code
_entity_poly.pdbx_strand_id
1 'polypeptide(L)'
;MEFIFIYLSYQEVSSFHHDKILIFMKNRILIFSSSLFLVFGCGGGGGGTTPMAPFENNQIIVSMTVSDSEVEVGQTVVISHTVSNAVPTSCIASGDWSGPKHPLAASEEVVITKTGTNTFTLTCSAPGKVSGSATKNVTGLIARIDITNSIFSKRSNDCSEYAENYCSNVRDLTRVLDFDGYIDIGSTDEFCEIYSDNIPNHDFNDSSAGFAHDAIEIERIFQIKRSPQQASQNSPTMRNTWDAIMLNGVVVDLKSAGCYSPTSSNANPDGNIPAGCNQSAQWNLVPLEYKSMFRVDIHNAHVQGDGTYHYHGNPNAMFDDSPSGDGSPLIGFAADGFPIYGSYILDDTTGSFRKVLSGYKLKEGTRGPQSNSNPGGSYSGIYEEDWEWTDAGDLDECNGMTFKGSYGYYVTDGYPYILNCFKGTINSSFQK
;
A
#
# COMPACT_ATOMS: atom_id res chain seq x y z
N MET A 1 14.06 -47.65 -6.61
CA MET A 1 14.87 -46.49 -6.26
C MET A 1 15.22 -45.83 -7.59
N GLU A 2 14.26 -45.03 -8.10
CA GLU A 2 14.43 -44.32 -9.39
C GLU A 2 14.33 -42.82 -9.10
N PHE A 3 15.36 -42.09 -9.47
CA PHE A 3 15.38 -40.63 -9.41
C PHE A 3 14.83 -40.06 -10.72
N ILE A 4 13.76 -39.30 -10.64
CA ILE A 4 13.23 -38.54 -11.77
C ILE A 4 13.83 -37.11 -11.71
N PHE A 5 14.64 -36.80 -12.73
CA PHE A 5 15.12 -35.43 -12.99
C PHE A 5 14.06 -34.71 -13.85
N ILE A 6 13.55 -33.61 -13.35
CA ILE A 6 12.70 -32.69 -14.14
C ILE A 6 13.60 -31.57 -14.65
N TYR A 7 13.77 -31.51 -15.97
CA TYR A 7 14.36 -30.38 -16.69
C TYR A 7 13.30 -29.28 -16.86
N LEU A 8 13.57 -28.10 -16.31
CA LEU A 8 12.83 -26.88 -16.65
C LEU A 8 13.61 -26.13 -17.73
N SER A 9 13.01 -25.99 -18.90
CA SER A 9 13.52 -25.21 -20.02
C SER A 9 13.27 -23.73 -19.79
N TYR A 10 14.33 -22.93 -19.89
CA TYR A 10 14.28 -21.47 -20.00
C TYR A 10 13.73 -21.09 -21.38
N GLN A 11 12.72 -20.23 -21.39
CA GLN A 11 12.38 -19.44 -22.58
C GLN A 11 12.80 -17.99 -22.32
N GLU A 12 13.64 -17.48 -23.21
CA GLU A 12 14.04 -16.08 -23.26
C GLU A 12 12.85 -15.19 -23.66
N VAL A 13 12.60 -14.16 -22.86
CA VAL A 13 11.73 -13.03 -23.25
C VAL A 13 12.60 -11.79 -23.34
N SER A 14 12.58 -11.19 -24.53
CA SER A 14 13.35 -10.03 -24.96
C SER A 14 13.05 -8.77 -24.14
N SER A 15 14.14 -8.00 -23.99
CA SER A 15 14.24 -6.70 -23.32
C SER A 15 13.20 -5.65 -23.76
N PHE A 16 12.58 -5.00 -22.76
CA PHE A 16 12.22 -3.60 -22.84
C PHE A 16 12.59 -2.90 -21.52
N HIS A 17 13.17 -1.72 -21.68
CA HIS A 17 13.70 -0.88 -20.61
C HIS A 17 12.72 -0.63 -19.47
N HIS A 18 13.13 -0.97 -18.26
CA HIS A 18 12.72 -0.24 -17.04
C HIS A 18 13.83 -0.37 -16.01
N ASP A 19 14.53 0.73 -15.79
CA ASP A 19 15.40 0.92 -14.63
C ASP A 19 14.55 1.01 -13.36
N LYS A 20 15.04 0.32 -12.32
CA LYS A 20 14.66 0.36 -10.92
C LYS A 20 13.48 -0.51 -10.47
N ILE A 21 13.78 -1.78 -10.26
CA ILE A 21 13.14 -2.55 -9.18
C ILE A 21 14.26 -3.08 -8.29
N LEU A 22 14.42 -2.50 -7.11
CA LEU A 22 15.26 -3.06 -6.05
C LEU A 22 14.39 -4.05 -5.26
N ILE A 23 14.63 -5.34 -5.48
CA ILE A 23 13.99 -6.42 -4.72
C ILE A 23 14.74 -6.56 -3.40
N PHE A 24 14.12 -6.25 -2.28
CA PHE A 24 14.61 -6.60 -0.95
C PHE A 24 14.18 -8.03 -0.61
N MET A 25 15.09 -8.99 -0.83
CA MET A 25 14.98 -10.31 -0.22
C MET A 25 15.64 -10.29 1.16
N LYS A 26 14.86 -10.39 2.23
CA LYS A 26 15.35 -10.71 3.58
C LYS A 26 15.85 -12.15 3.61
N ASN A 27 17.10 -12.41 3.24
CA ASN A 27 17.78 -13.67 3.50
C ASN A 27 18.68 -13.54 4.74
N ARG A 28 18.29 -14.18 5.84
CA ARG A 28 19.20 -14.46 6.96
C ARG A 28 20.21 -15.52 6.51
N ILE A 29 21.42 -15.08 6.16
CA ILE A 29 22.55 -15.98 5.95
C ILE A 29 23.24 -16.21 7.30
N LEU A 30 23.11 -17.42 7.84
CA LEU A 30 23.98 -17.88 8.91
C LEU A 30 25.37 -18.18 8.29
N ILE A 31 26.36 -17.37 8.63
CA ILE A 31 27.77 -17.64 8.28
C ILE A 31 28.34 -18.54 9.35
N PHE A 32 28.53 -19.83 9.01
CA PHE A 32 29.39 -20.72 9.77
C PHE A 32 30.84 -20.44 9.37
N SER A 33 31.61 -19.85 10.26
CA SER A 33 33.05 -19.71 10.14
C SER A 33 33.71 -21.03 10.54
N SER A 34 34.17 -21.83 9.56
CA SER A 34 35.06 -22.97 9.82
C SER A 34 36.50 -22.52 9.61
N SER A 35 37.20 -22.32 10.72
CA SER A 35 38.65 -22.10 10.72
C SER A 35 39.36 -23.44 10.42
N LEU A 36 39.96 -23.55 9.24
CA LEU A 36 40.80 -24.67 8.89
C LEU A 36 42.25 -24.34 9.26
N PHE A 37 42.79 -24.96 10.33
CA PHE A 37 44.20 -24.92 10.67
C PHE A 37 44.93 -25.90 9.78
N LEU A 38 45.81 -25.41 8.89
CA LEU A 38 46.82 -26.22 8.20
C LEU A 38 48.16 -26.11 8.93
N VAL A 39 48.55 -27.20 9.56
CA VAL A 39 49.88 -27.37 10.14
C VAL A 39 50.79 -27.94 9.03
N PHE A 40 51.79 -27.19 8.62
CA PHE A 40 52.89 -27.72 7.81
C PHE A 40 54.12 -27.92 8.67
N GLY A 41 54.64 -29.15 8.60
CA GLY A 41 55.82 -29.62 9.34
C GLY A 41 57.13 -29.16 8.75
N CYS A 42 58.12 -29.14 9.59
CA CYS A 42 59.50 -28.78 9.41
C CYS A 42 60.22 -29.63 8.39
N GLY A 43 61.02 -28.97 7.54
CA GLY A 43 62.16 -29.57 6.81
C GLY A 43 63.30 -28.57 6.78
N GLY A 44 64.41 -28.86 7.43
CA GLY A 44 65.58 -27.99 7.58
C GLY A 44 66.47 -27.92 6.34
N GLY A 45 67.04 -26.71 6.15
CA GLY A 45 68.11 -26.43 5.19
C GLY A 45 68.75 -25.12 5.51
N GLY A 46 69.96 -25.11 6.05
CA GLY A 46 70.69 -23.92 6.44
C GLY A 46 71.11 -23.06 5.26
N GLY A 47 70.86 -21.80 5.31
CA GLY A 47 71.37 -20.75 4.43
C GLY A 47 71.28 -19.44 5.17
N GLY A 48 72.36 -18.71 5.36
CA GLY A 48 72.49 -17.48 6.09
C GLY A 48 71.52 -16.41 5.58
N THR A 49 70.55 -16.03 6.42
CA THR A 49 69.64 -14.92 6.19
C THR A 49 70.15 -13.70 6.91
N THR A 50 70.59 -12.69 6.17
CA THR A 50 70.55 -11.32 6.65
C THR A 50 69.11 -11.03 7.17
N PRO A 51 68.95 -10.44 8.37
CA PRO A 51 67.62 -10.08 8.84
C PRO A 51 67.04 -9.09 7.84
N MET A 52 65.96 -9.45 7.13
CA MET A 52 65.14 -8.49 6.43
C MET A 52 64.60 -7.55 7.50
N ALA A 53 64.87 -6.23 7.32
CA ALA A 53 64.24 -5.20 8.10
C ALA A 53 62.71 -5.43 8.07
N PRO A 54 62.00 -5.25 9.20
CA PRO A 54 60.56 -5.35 9.21
C PRO A 54 60.00 -4.42 8.14
N PHE A 55 59.15 -4.96 7.25
CA PHE A 55 58.42 -4.15 6.28
C PHE A 55 57.63 -3.14 7.09
N GLU A 56 58.13 -1.89 7.21
CA GLU A 56 57.32 -0.82 7.76
C GLU A 56 56.13 -0.66 6.87
N ASN A 57 54.92 -0.90 7.43
CA ASN A 57 53.68 -0.61 6.74
C ASN A 57 53.60 0.89 6.44
N ASN A 58 53.97 1.26 5.20
CA ASN A 58 54.10 2.65 4.77
C ASN A 58 52.75 3.28 4.37
N GLN A 59 51.64 2.57 4.59
CA GLN A 59 50.33 3.00 4.21
C GLN A 59 49.61 3.77 5.36
N ILE A 60 48.99 4.88 5.03
CA ILE A 60 48.06 5.60 5.94
C ILE A 60 46.84 4.72 6.17
N ILE A 61 46.40 4.57 7.42
CA ILE A 61 45.20 3.83 7.77
C ILE A 61 44.10 4.83 8.09
N VAL A 62 43.03 4.80 7.31
CA VAL A 62 41.78 5.61 7.52
C VAL A 62 40.70 4.69 8.04
N SER A 63 40.07 5.03 9.15
CA SER A 63 38.90 4.35 9.69
C SER A 63 37.72 5.31 9.69
N MET A 64 36.55 4.83 9.27
CA MET A 64 35.32 5.61 9.27
C MET A 64 34.18 4.83 9.92
N THR A 65 33.29 5.55 10.61
CA THR A 65 32.02 5.04 11.13
C THR A 65 30.91 5.99 10.74
N VAL A 66 29.68 5.46 10.67
CA VAL A 66 28.43 6.24 10.53
C VAL A 66 27.55 5.92 11.73
N SER A 67 26.74 6.88 12.19
CA SER A 67 25.83 6.68 13.33
C SER A 67 24.77 5.64 13.00
N ASP A 68 24.25 5.68 11.76
CA ASP A 68 23.17 4.83 11.28
C ASP A 68 23.47 4.38 9.86
N SER A 69 23.12 3.15 9.53
CA SER A 69 23.29 2.60 8.17
C SER A 69 22.10 2.88 7.25
N GLU A 70 20.93 3.23 7.82
CA GLU A 70 19.70 3.54 7.13
C GLU A 70 19.01 4.70 7.84
N VAL A 71 18.61 5.74 7.10
CA VAL A 71 17.85 6.90 7.60
C VAL A 71 16.96 7.45 6.50
N GLU A 72 15.90 8.14 6.84
CA GLU A 72 15.05 8.82 5.87
C GLU A 72 15.79 9.99 5.20
N VAL A 73 15.46 10.24 3.93
CA VAL A 73 15.92 11.43 3.22
C VAL A 73 15.48 12.69 3.97
N GLY A 74 16.43 13.61 4.16
CA GLY A 74 16.24 14.80 4.99
C GLY A 74 16.77 14.65 6.41
N GLN A 75 16.98 13.44 6.91
CA GLN A 75 17.60 13.19 8.21
C GLN A 75 19.12 13.29 8.15
N THR A 76 19.73 13.44 9.30
CA THR A 76 21.18 13.65 9.47
C THR A 76 21.83 12.40 10.04
N VAL A 77 22.98 12.00 9.47
CA VAL A 77 23.88 10.99 10.04
C VAL A 77 25.18 11.66 10.51
N VAL A 78 25.80 11.09 11.54
CA VAL A 78 27.12 11.50 11.99
C VAL A 78 28.17 10.61 11.34
N ILE A 79 29.03 11.20 10.51
CA ILE A 79 30.20 10.52 9.95
C ILE A 79 31.39 10.84 10.82
N SER A 80 32.02 9.83 11.39
CA SER A 80 33.23 9.97 12.18
C SER A 80 34.40 9.27 11.50
N HIS A 81 35.60 9.86 11.60
CA HIS A 81 36.81 9.24 11.08
C HIS A 81 38.00 9.39 12.05
N THR A 82 38.92 8.46 11.92
CA THR A 82 40.27 8.51 12.55
C THR A 82 41.31 8.10 11.54
N VAL A 83 42.49 8.67 11.64
CA VAL A 83 43.61 8.37 10.79
C VAL A 83 44.81 7.98 11.66
N SER A 84 45.50 6.91 11.28
CA SER A 84 46.68 6.37 11.97
C SER A 84 47.81 5.99 11.01
N ASN A 85 48.95 5.63 11.58
CA ASN A 85 50.19 5.26 10.86
C ASN A 85 50.91 6.42 10.16
N ALA A 86 50.35 7.60 10.11
CA ALA A 86 51.01 8.88 9.73
C ALA A 86 50.10 10.06 10.13
N VAL A 87 50.70 11.26 10.16
CA VAL A 87 49.92 12.50 10.18
C VAL A 87 49.74 12.95 8.73
N PRO A 88 48.51 12.90 8.18
CA PRO A 88 48.30 13.33 6.81
C PRO A 88 48.50 14.82 6.63
N THR A 89 48.94 15.24 5.45
CA THR A 89 48.93 16.64 5.03
C THR A 89 47.63 17.07 4.39
N SER A 90 46.86 16.10 3.93
CA SER A 90 45.55 16.32 3.30
C SER A 90 44.63 15.12 3.48
N CYS A 91 43.38 15.35 3.85
CA CYS A 91 42.28 14.39 3.81
C CYS A 91 41.12 15.01 3.02
N ILE A 92 40.69 14.35 1.95
CA ILE A 92 39.65 14.86 1.06
C ILE A 92 38.48 13.85 1.03
N ALA A 93 37.29 14.37 1.27
CA ALA A 93 36.06 13.64 1.14
C ALA A 93 35.55 13.67 -0.31
N SER A 94 34.87 12.57 -0.74
CA SER A 94 34.26 12.43 -2.05
C SER A 94 33.01 11.54 -1.97
N GLY A 95 32.27 11.46 -3.09
CA GLY A 95 30.96 10.81 -3.16
C GLY A 95 29.86 11.79 -2.74
N ASP A 96 28.94 11.36 -1.88
CA ASP A 96 27.85 12.19 -1.34
C ASP A 96 28.31 13.09 -0.17
N TRP A 97 29.61 13.18 0.01
CA TRP A 97 30.30 14.00 0.98
C TRP A 97 31.51 14.66 0.29
N SER A 98 31.82 15.89 0.60
CA SER A 98 32.85 16.61 -0.16
C SER A 98 33.73 17.49 0.69
N GLY A 99 34.84 17.94 0.10
CA GLY A 99 35.75 18.93 0.64
C GLY A 99 36.84 18.38 1.56
N PRO A 100 37.74 19.27 2.04
CA PRO A 100 38.81 18.91 2.95
C PRO A 100 38.25 18.59 4.35
N LYS A 101 38.84 17.58 4.99
CA LYS A 101 38.49 17.15 6.35
C LYS A 101 39.68 17.22 7.30
N HIS A 102 39.40 17.19 8.58
CA HIS A 102 40.45 17.20 9.59
C HIS A 102 41.41 16.03 9.41
N PRO A 103 42.75 16.25 9.48
CA PRO A 103 43.71 15.23 9.09
C PRO A 103 43.87 14.06 10.07
N LEU A 104 43.39 14.15 11.31
CA LEU A 104 43.57 13.07 12.31
C LEU A 104 42.26 12.41 12.71
N ALA A 105 41.33 13.20 13.23
CA ALA A 105 40.04 12.71 13.67
C ALA A 105 39.01 13.84 13.66
N ALA A 106 37.79 13.53 13.24
CA ALA A 106 36.65 14.45 13.36
C ALA A 106 35.34 13.68 13.26
N SER A 107 34.27 14.34 13.67
CA SER A 107 32.87 13.92 13.41
C SER A 107 32.15 15.09 12.73
N GLU A 108 31.32 14.78 11.76
CA GLU A 108 30.57 15.77 10.99
C GLU A 108 29.14 15.23 10.77
N GLU A 109 28.17 16.13 10.92
CA GLU A 109 26.77 15.85 10.59
C GLU A 109 26.57 16.05 9.08
N VAL A 110 25.97 15.06 8.42
CA VAL A 110 25.69 15.08 6.99
C VAL A 110 24.23 14.72 6.76
N VAL A 111 23.51 15.59 6.07
CA VAL A 111 22.12 15.35 5.68
C VAL A 111 22.08 14.36 4.52
N ILE A 112 21.25 13.34 4.61
CA ILE A 112 21.00 12.39 3.51
C ILE A 112 20.02 13.06 2.53
N THR A 113 20.43 13.22 1.27
CA THR A 113 19.69 14.02 0.27
C THR A 113 19.05 13.21 -0.85
N LYS A 114 19.33 11.90 -0.92
CA LYS A 114 18.74 11.02 -1.95
C LYS A 114 18.37 9.65 -1.40
N THR A 115 17.37 9.05 -1.97
CA THR A 115 16.99 7.65 -1.69
C THR A 115 18.05 6.68 -2.24
N GLY A 116 18.10 5.48 -1.65
CA GLY A 116 19.07 4.47 -1.99
C GLY A 116 20.47 4.76 -1.42
N THR A 117 21.52 4.22 -2.04
CA THR A 117 22.86 4.27 -1.48
C THR A 117 23.48 5.67 -1.58
N ASN A 118 23.79 6.25 -0.43
CA ASN A 118 24.65 7.41 -0.27
C ASN A 118 26.04 6.92 0.13
N THR A 119 27.07 7.31 -0.63
CA THR A 119 28.44 6.82 -0.47
C THR A 119 29.37 7.92 0.03
N PHE A 120 30.07 7.66 1.11
CA PHE A 120 30.99 8.59 1.77
C PHE A 120 32.39 7.99 1.74
N THR A 121 33.31 8.63 1.04
CA THR A 121 34.71 8.19 0.92
C THR A 121 35.66 9.27 1.44
N LEU A 122 36.59 8.89 2.31
CA LEU A 122 37.67 9.76 2.76
C LEU A 122 39.00 9.20 2.28
N THR A 123 39.79 10.02 1.59
CA THR A 123 41.14 9.69 1.15
C THR A 123 42.15 10.64 1.79
N CYS A 124 43.12 10.10 2.51
CA CYS A 124 44.16 10.85 3.18
C CYS A 124 45.54 10.57 2.58
N SER A 125 46.37 11.60 2.44
CA SER A 125 47.72 11.53 1.87
C SER A 125 48.74 12.29 2.70
N ALA A 126 50.01 11.83 2.66
CA ALA A 126 51.18 12.49 3.24
C ALA A 126 52.41 12.25 2.35
N PRO A 127 53.39 13.16 2.33
CA PRO A 127 54.64 12.96 1.59
C PRO A 127 55.37 11.69 2.05
N GLY A 128 55.79 10.91 1.08
CA GLY A 128 56.56 9.69 1.33
C GLY A 128 55.78 8.51 1.91
N LYS A 129 54.44 8.62 2.00
CA LYS A 129 53.53 7.57 2.45
C LYS A 129 52.55 7.13 1.33
N VAL A 130 52.13 5.91 1.38
CA VAL A 130 51.03 5.43 0.53
C VAL A 130 49.71 5.98 1.10
N SER A 131 48.87 6.57 0.24
CA SER A 131 47.57 7.12 0.64
C SER A 131 46.68 6.03 1.19
N GLY A 132 45.91 6.38 2.21
CA GLY A 132 44.85 5.56 2.78
C GLY A 132 43.46 6.06 2.39
N SER A 133 42.51 5.17 2.24
CA SER A 133 41.14 5.48 1.95
C SER A 133 40.18 4.58 2.71
N ALA A 134 39.02 5.13 3.11
CA ALA A 134 37.92 4.36 3.68
C ALA A 134 36.59 4.84 3.08
N THR A 135 35.65 3.93 2.95
CA THR A 135 34.31 4.21 2.42
C THR A 135 33.25 3.67 3.37
N LYS A 136 32.18 4.42 3.53
CA LYS A 136 30.94 4.01 4.21
C LYS A 136 29.75 4.35 3.34
N ASN A 137 28.73 3.50 3.42
CA ASN A 137 27.46 3.69 2.75
C ASN A 137 26.36 3.87 3.80
N VAL A 138 25.39 4.73 3.46
CA VAL A 138 24.13 4.91 4.20
C VAL A 138 23.00 4.79 3.19
N THR A 139 21.99 4.00 3.50
CA THR A 139 20.78 3.90 2.68
C THR A 139 19.82 5.03 3.06
N GLY A 140 19.52 5.91 2.11
CA GLY A 140 18.45 6.89 2.24
C GLY A 140 17.10 6.23 1.98
N LEU A 141 16.20 6.26 2.96
CA LEU A 141 14.84 5.76 2.85
C LEU A 141 13.90 6.87 2.38
N ILE A 142 12.80 6.53 1.74
CA ILE A 142 11.74 7.49 1.44
C ILE A 142 11.14 7.95 2.77
N ALA A 143 11.11 9.27 3.01
CA ALA A 143 10.36 9.83 4.13
C ALA A 143 8.86 9.60 3.90
N ARG A 144 8.15 9.10 4.92
CA ARG A 144 6.73 8.78 4.84
C ARG A 144 5.97 9.48 5.96
N ILE A 145 4.74 9.91 5.63
CA ILE A 145 3.79 10.46 6.61
C ILE A 145 3.08 9.29 7.27
N ASP A 146 3.21 9.15 8.58
CA ASP A 146 2.48 8.14 9.34
C ASP A 146 1.00 8.53 9.44
N ILE A 147 0.13 7.69 8.87
CA ILE A 147 -1.32 7.84 8.89
C ILE A 147 -2.03 6.80 9.77
N THR A 148 -1.30 6.07 10.61
CA THR A 148 -1.87 5.08 11.53
C THR A 148 -3.01 5.69 12.35
N ASN A 149 -4.21 5.13 12.24
CA ASN A 149 -5.44 5.60 12.88
C ASN A 149 -5.81 7.08 12.58
N SER A 150 -5.26 7.65 11.51
CA SER A 150 -5.51 9.04 11.14
C SER A 150 -6.90 9.23 10.54
N ILE A 151 -7.61 10.26 11.01
CA ILE A 151 -8.82 10.78 10.38
C ILE A 151 -8.40 11.80 9.32
N PHE A 152 -8.88 11.64 8.09
CA PHE A 152 -8.62 12.59 7.01
C PHE A 152 -9.45 13.86 7.21
N SER A 153 -8.94 15.00 6.74
CA SER A 153 -9.62 16.31 6.88
C SER A 153 -9.69 17.09 5.57
N LYS A 154 -8.84 16.76 4.60
CA LYS A 154 -8.75 17.49 3.32
C LYS A 154 -9.89 17.08 2.38
N ARG A 155 -10.49 18.06 1.71
CA ARG A 155 -11.62 17.88 0.78
C ARG A 155 -11.30 18.45 -0.61
N SER A 156 -10.20 18.05 -1.23
CA SER A 156 -9.92 18.39 -2.62
C SER A 156 -10.40 17.29 -3.57
N ASN A 157 -10.94 17.66 -4.73
CA ASN A 157 -11.29 16.70 -5.79
C ASN A 157 -10.13 16.39 -6.74
N ASP A 158 -9.00 17.11 -6.62
CA ASP A 158 -7.78 16.84 -7.39
C ASP A 158 -6.87 15.91 -6.58
N CYS A 159 -6.63 14.71 -7.10
CA CYS A 159 -5.78 13.71 -6.47
C CYS A 159 -4.33 14.17 -6.28
N SER A 160 -3.84 15.11 -7.09
CA SER A 160 -2.48 15.66 -6.96
C SER A 160 -2.24 16.40 -5.64
N GLU A 161 -3.33 16.85 -5.01
CA GLU A 161 -3.28 17.48 -3.70
C GLU A 161 -2.96 16.49 -2.55
N TYR A 162 -2.95 15.19 -2.84
CA TYR A 162 -2.63 14.10 -1.91
C TYR A 162 -1.31 13.41 -2.29
N ALA A 163 -0.55 14.00 -3.25
CA ALA A 163 0.69 13.43 -3.76
C ALA A 163 1.80 13.49 -2.71
N GLU A 164 1.94 12.40 -1.94
CA GLU A 164 2.91 12.20 -0.86
C GLU A 164 3.16 10.70 -0.69
N ASN A 165 4.11 10.35 0.18
CA ASN A 165 4.37 8.97 0.59
C ASN A 165 3.85 8.78 2.00
N TYR A 166 3.02 7.75 2.20
CA TYR A 166 2.39 7.47 3.48
C TYR A 166 2.77 6.08 3.99
N CYS A 167 2.70 5.90 5.29
CA CYS A 167 2.82 4.60 5.95
C CYS A 167 1.79 4.44 7.06
N SER A 168 1.56 3.19 7.45
CA SER A 168 0.80 2.84 8.64
C SER A 168 1.43 1.63 9.33
N ASN A 169 1.25 1.50 10.64
CA ASN A 169 1.59 0.30 11.39
C ASN A 169 0.33 -0.17 12.11
N VAL A 170 -0.18 -1.34 11.72
CA VAL A 170 -1.50 -1.82 12.12
C VAL A 170 -1.46 -3.31 12.44
N ARG A 171 -2.50 -3.81 13.08
CA ARG A 171 -2.57 -5.19 13.56
C ARG A 171 -3.79 -5.93 13.02
N ASP A 172 -3.58 -7.14 12.55
CA ASP A 172 -4.62 -8.16 12.48
C ASP A 172 -4.91 -8.65 13.89
N LEU A 173 -6.04 -8.24 14.44
CA LEU A 173 -6.38 -8.45 15.85
C LEU A 173 -6.61 -9.93 16.18
N THR A 174 -7.14 -10.71 15.24
CA THR A 174 -7.41 -12.15 15.45
C THR A 174 -6.13 -12.97 15.37
N ARG A 175 -5.24 -12.68 14.40
CA ARG A 175 -3.96 -13.40 14.26
C ARG A 175 -2.86 -12.85 15.18
N VAL A 176 -3.07 -11.67 15.79
CA VAL A 176 -2.07 -10.95 16.59
C VAL A 176 -0.78 -10.74 15.78
N LEU A 177 -0.94 -10.27 14.54
CA LEU A 177 0.14 -10.05 13.58
C LEU A 177 0.17 -8.59 13.14
N ASP A 178 1.34 -7.96 13.25
CA ASP A 178 1.55 -6.57 12.84
C ASP A 178 1.89 -6.49 11.33
N PHE A 179 1.41 -5.43 10.68
CA PHE A 179 1.64 -5.09 9.29
C PHE A 179 2.14 -3.65 9.17
N ASP A 180 3.08 -3.44 8.27
CA ASP A 180 3.51 -2.11 7.83
C ASP A 180 2.87 -1.82 6.47
N GLY A 181 1.92 -0.88 6.43
CA GLY A 181 1.24 -0.46 5.21
C GLY A 181 1.96 0.69 4.50
N TYR A 182 1.94 0.71 3.16
CA TYR A 182 2.56 1.73 2.34
C TYR A 182 1.64 2.22 1.23
N ILE A 183 1.60 3.56 1.07
CA ILE A 183 0.88 4.21 -0.01
C ILE A 183 1.77 5.30 -0.57
N ASP A 184 2.08 5.24 -1.86
CA ASP A 184 2.82 6.28 -2.56
C ASP A 184 1.91 6.89 -3.64
N ILE A 185 1.64 8.19 -3.55
CA ILE A 185 0.81 8.93 -4.49
C ILE A 185 1.70 9.89 -5.27
N GLY A 186 1.90 9.58 -6.54
CA GLY A 186 2.56 10.47 -7.51
C GLY A 186 1.54 11.15 -8.41
N SER A 187 1.91 12.27 -9.02
CA SER A 187 1.02 12.96 -9.97
C SER A 187 1.76 13.46 -11.21
N THR A 188 1.07 13.42 -12.33
CA THR A 188 1.40 14.08 -13.59
C THR A 188 0.34 15.13 -13.88
N ASP A 189 0.41 15.79 -15.06
CA ASP A 189 -0.63 16.75 -15.48
C ASP A 189 -1.98 16.09 -15.72
N GLU A 190 -2.02 14.81 -16.08
CA GLU A 190 -3.23 14.09 -16.50
C GLU A 190 -3.75 13.08 -15.48
N PHE A 191 -2.85 12.40 -14.76
CA PHE A 191 -3.17 11.32 -13.84
C PHE A 191 -2.41 11.45 -12.52
N CYS A 192 -3.01 10.89 -11.45
CA CYS A 192 -2.26 10.45 -10.29
C CYS A 192 -2.05 8.94 -10.36
N GLU A 193 -0.90 8.47 -9.93
CA GLU A 193 -0.62 7.05 -9.69
C GLU A 193 -0.62 6.80 -8.20
N ILE A 194 -1.43 5.84 -7.76
CA ILE A 194 -1.48 5.39 -6.37
C ILE A 194 -0.90 3.98 -6.34
N TYR A 195 0.31 3.85 -5.80
CA TYR A 195 0.89 2.59 -5.41
C TYR A 195 0.43 2.24 -4.00
N SER A 196 0.00 1.02 -3.77
CA SER A 196 -0.44 0.54 -2.46
C SER A 196 -0.13 -0.95 -2.30
N ASP A 197 0.22 -1.37 -1.09
CA ASP A 197 0.31 -2.77 -0.66
C ASP A 197 -1.00 -3.30 -0.09
N ASN A 198 -2.07 -2.49 -0.10
CA ASN A 198 -3.42 -2.85 0.31
C ASN A 198 -3.57 -3.18 1.81
N ILE A 199 -2.70 -2.63 2.65
CA ILE A 199 -2.82 -2.68 4.11
C ILE A 199 -3.50 -1.39 4.60
N PRO A 200 -4.54 -1.47 5.47
CA PRO A 200 -5.25 -0.28 5.95
C PRO A 200 -4.41 0.58 6.90
N ASN A 201 -4.96 1.75 7.27
CA ASN A 201 -4.36 2.61 8.28
C ASN A 201 -4.94 2.41 9.71
N HIS A 202 -5.66 1.33 9.93
CA HIS A 202 -6.31 0.97 11.19
C HIS A 202 -6.18 -0.53 11.46
N ASP A 203 -6.28 -0.94 12.71
CA ASP A 203 -6.37 -2.35 13.05
C ASP A 203 -7.59 -3.00 12.39
N PHE A 204 -7.52 -4.28 12.09
CA PHE A 204 -8.56 -4.99 11.35
C PHE A 204 -8.75 -6.41 11.86
N ASN A 205 -9.74 -7.17 11.31
CA ASN A 205 -10.03 -8.54 11.70
C ASN A 205 -10.34 -8.65 13.20
N ASP A 206 -11.20 -7.78 13.70
CA ASP A 206 -11.64 -7.76 15.10
C ASP A 206 -12.53 -8.97 15.43
N SER A 207 -12.99 -9.05 16.66
CA SER A 207 -13.80 -10.19 17.16
C SER A 207 -15.18 -10.32 16.50
N SER A 208 -15.66 -9.31 15.76
CA SER A 208 -16.92 -9.38 14.98
C SER A 208 -16.72 -10.07 13.63
N ALA A 209 -15.48 -10.07 13.14
CA ALA A 209 -15.08 -10.72 11.91
C ALA A 209 -14.98 -12.25 12.06
N GLY A 210 -14.68 -12.88 10.96
CA GLY A 210 -14.45 -14.34 10.95
C GLY A 210 -13.90 -14.67 9.57
N PHE A 211 -12.87 -13.94 9.14
CA PHE A 211 -12.32 -14.01 7.80
C PHE A 211 -12.07 -15.45 7.36
N ALA A 212 -12.46 -15.76 6.12
CA ALA A 212 -12.24 -17.08 5.54
C ALA A 212 -10.80 -17.27 5.06
N HIS A 213 -10.09 -16.18 4.85
CA HIS A 213 -8.71 -16.13 4.34
C HIS A 213 -7.90 -15.11 5.13
N ASP A 214 -6.60 -15.30 5.17
CA ASP A 214 -5.67 -14.38 5.82
C ASP A 214 -5.38 -13.17 4.91
N ALA A 215 -5.37 -11.98 5.48
CA ALA A 215 -4.87 -10.79 4.78
C ALA A 215 -3.36 -10.89 4.56
N ILE A 216 -2.91 -10.46 3.38
CA ILE A 216 -1.50 -10.33 3.02
C ILE A 216 -1.27 -9.00 2.30
N GLU A 217 -0.04 -8.53 2.30
CA GLU A 217 0.39 -7.40 1.49
C GLU A 217 0.29 -7.75 0.00
N ILE A 218 -0.41 -6.91 -0.78
CA ILE A 218 -0.59 -7.11 -2.22
C ILE A 218 -0.36 -5.79 -2.94
N GLU A 219 0.78 -5.66 -3.57
CA GLU A 219 1.17 -4.48 -4.32
C GLU A 219 0.29 -4.28 -5.56
N ARG A 220 -0.25 -3.06 -5.70
CA ARG A 220 -1.03 -2.63 -6.86
C ARG A 220 -0.75 -1.18 -7.21
N ILE A 221 -0.97 -0.85 -8.48
CA ILE A 221 -0.88 0.53 -8.99
C ILE A 221 -2.21 0.89 -9.62
N PHE A 222 -2.79 2.00 -9.18
CA PHE A 222 -4.02 2.55 -9.73
C PHE A 222 -3.75 3.91 -10.37
N GLN A 223 -4.37 4.16 -11.51
CA GLN A 223 -4.31 5.45 -12.19
C GLN A 223 -5.64 6.19 -12.04
N ILE A 224 -5.59 7.35 -11.41
CA ILE A 224 -6.73 8.24 -11.18
C ILE A 224 -6.64 9.41 -12.15
N LYS A 225 -7.66 9.62 -12.97
CA LYS A 225 -7.72 10.78 -13.86
C LYS A 225 -7.99 12.05 -13.05
N ARG A 226 -7.11 13.07 -13.18
CA ARG A 226 -7.22 14.32 -12.42
C ARG A 226 -8.44 15.17 -12.81
N SER A 227 -8.93 15.03 -14.03
CA SER A 227 -10.11 15.75 -14.54
C SER A 227 -11.09 14.76 -15.15
N PRO A 228 -11.75 13.92 -14.34
CA PRO A 228 -12.73 12.95 -14.84
C PRO A 228 -13.91 13.67 -15.49
N GLN A 229 -14.47 13.06 -16.53
CA GLN A 229 -15.63 13.58 -17.24
C GLN A 229 -16.77 12.58 -17.15
N GLN A 230 -17.99 13.08 -16.95
CA GLN A 230 -19.18 12.23 -16.99
C GLN A 230 -19.37 11.67 -18.40
N ALA A 231 -19.60 10.37 -18.49
CA ALA A 231 -19.96 9.68 -19.71
C ALA A 231 -21.43 9.93 -20.09
N SER A 232 -21.77 9.66 -21.34
CA SER A 232 -23.16 9.80 -21.81
C SER A 232 -24.12 8.76 -21.20
N GLN A 233 -23.56 7.66 -20.68
CA GLN A 233 -24.28 6.57 -20.02
C GLN A 233 -23.46 6.08 -18.83
N ASN A 234 -24.14 5.69 -17.75
CA ASN A 234 -23.53 5.09 -16.58
C ASN A 234 -23.07 3.67 -16.88
N SER A 235 -21.95 3.26 -16.27
CA SER A 235 -21.44 1.89 -16.33
C SER A 235 -21.72 1.18 -15.01
N PRO A 236 -22.23 -0.06 -15.00
CA PRO A 236 -22.48 -0.79 -13.77
C PRO A 236 -21.16 -1.19 -13.08
N THR A 237 -21.20 -1.38 -11.77
CA THR A 237 -20.14 -2.10 -11.04
C THR A 237 -20.07 -3.56 -11.50
N MET A 238 -18.87 -4.13 -11.51
CA MET A 238 -18.62 -5.48 -12.01
C MET A 238 -17.65 -6.25 -11.11
N ARG A 239 -17.87 -7.56 -10.93
CA ARG A 239 -17.04 -8.42 -10.08
C ARG A 239 -15.58 -8.55 -10.50
N ASN A 240 -15.23 -8.21 -11.74
CA ASN A 240 -13.86 -8.24 -12.26
C ASN A 240 -13.17 -6.87 -12.25
N THR A 241 -13.72 -5.92 -11.52
CA THR A 241 -13.19 -4.56 -11.41
C THR A 241 -13.21 -4.15 -9.94
N TRP A 242 -12.13 -3.56 -9.44
CA TRP A 242 -12.14 -2.84 -8.17
C TRP A 242 -12.96 -1.57 -8.36
N ASP A 243 -13.87 -1.29 -7.44
CA ASP A 243 -14.76 -0.13 -7.59
C ASP A 243 -14.07 1.18 -7.25
N ALA A 244 -13.09 1.14 -6.34
CA ALA A 244 -12.34 2.31 -5.90
C ALA A 244 -11.02 1.93 -5.23
N ILE A 245 -10.17 2.94 -5.02
CA ILE A 245 -9.02 2.93 -4.13
C ILE A 245 -9.21 4.02 -3.07
N MET A 246 -9.09 3.66 -1.80
CA MET A 246 -9.17 4.62 -0.69
C MET A 246 -7.81 5.26 -0.42
N LEU A 247 -7.80 6.45 0.22
CA LEU A 247 -6.55 7.16 0.55
C LEU A 247 -5.68 6.42 1.57
N ASN A 248 -6.22 5.42 2.25
CA ASN A 248 -5.46 4.52 3.12
C ASN A 248 -4.96 3.26 2.40
N GLY A 249 -5.02 3.24 1.07
CA GLY A 249 -4.45 2.18 0.23
C GLY A 249 -5.32 0.94 0.04
N VAL A 250 -6.48 0.85 0.67
CA VAL A 250 -7.37 -0.32 0.55
C VAL A 250 -8.35 -0.15 -0.59
N VAL A 251 -8.52 -1.22 -1.37
CA VAL A 251 -9.49 -1.25 -2.46
C VAL A 251 -10.93 -1.42 -1.96
N VAL A 252 -11.87 -0.99 -2.78
CA VAL A 252 -13.31 -1.19 -2.59
C VAL A 252 -13.82 -2.22 -3.59
N ASP A 253 -14.60 -3.18 -3.11
CA ASP A 253 -15.28 -4.21 -3.92
C ASP A 253 -16.73 -4.36 -3.43
N LEU A 254 -17.65 -3.63 -4.04
CA LEU A 254 -19.03 -3.56 -3.58
C LEU A 254 -19.83 -4.77 -4.02
N LYS A 255 -19.47 -5.36 -5.19
CA LYS A 255 -20.23 -6.44 -5.78
C LYS A 255 -19.70 -7.80 -5.35
N SER A 256 -20.42 -8.45 -4.43
CA SER A 256 -20.03 -9.77 -3.95
C SER A 256 -20.10 -10.86 -5.06
N ALA A 257 -19.32 -11.92 -4.87
CA ALA A 257 -19.48 -13.14 -5.66
C ALA A 257 -20.57 -14.07 -5.10
N GLY A 258 -21.38 -13.60 -4.15
CA GLY A 258 -22.47 -14.34 -3.53
C GLY A 258 -23.82 -14.09 -4.22
N CYS A 259 -24.68 -15.09 -4.22
CA CYS A 259 -26.03 -15.00 -4.79
C CYS A 259 -26.98 -16.08 -4.25
N TYR A 260 -28.25 -15.97 -4.65
CA TYR A 260 -29.20 -17.08 -4.51
C TYR A 260 -28.91 -18.15 -5.55
N SER A 261 -28.58 -19.36 -5.09
CA SER A 261 -28.27 -20.54 -5.92
C SER A 261 -28.65 -21.83 -5.17
N PRO A 262 -29.94 -22.13 -5.00
CA PRO A 262 -30.44 -23.18 -4.09
C PRO A 262 -30.05 -24.61 -4.52
N THR A 263 -29.64 -24.77 -5.77
CA THR A 263 -29.17 -26.07 -6.30
C THR A 263 -27.68 -26.32 -6.11
N SER A 264 -26.94 -25.31 -5.61
CA SER A 264 -25.52 -25.44 -5.30
C SER A 264 -25.30 -26.33 -4.07
N SER A 265 -24.30 -27.22 -4.13
CA SER A 265 -23.89 -28.04 -2.99
C SER A 265 -23.44 -27.25 -1.77
N ASN A 266 -23.08 -25.98 -1.97
CA ASN A 266 -22.60 -25.05 -0.94
C ASN A 266 -23.70 -24.09 -0.48
N ALA A 267 -24.96 -24.27 -0.93
CA ALA A 267 -26.05 -23.39 -0.52
C ALA A 267 -26.39 -23.60 0.97
N ASN A 268 -26.61 -22.49 1.65
CA ASN A 268 -27.18 -22.53 3.00
C ASN A 268 -28.68 -22.96 2.97
N PRO A 269 -29.35 -23.14 4.11
CA PRO A 269 -30.77 -23.52 4.12
C PRO A 269 -31.69 -22.57 3.37
N ASP A 270 -31.32 -21.29 3.23
CA ASP A 270 -32.08 -20.27 2.50
C ASP A 270 -31.77 -20.25 0.99
N GLY A 271 -30.91 -21.13 0.52
CA GLY A 271 -30.50 -21.25 -0.89
C GLY A 271 -29.42 -20.27 -1.31
N ASN A 272 -28.71 -19.63 -0.39
CA ASN A 272 -27.67 -18.65 -0.68
C ASN A 272 -26.27 -19.26 -0.63
N ILE A 273 -25.38 -18.80 -1.51
CA ILE A 273 -23.95 -19.11 -1.49
C ILE A 273 -23.13 -17.81 -1.35
N PRO A 274 -22.05 -17.78 -0.52
CA PRO A 274 -21.25 -16.59 -0.33
C PRO A 274 -20.33 -16.24 -1.51
N ALA A 275 -20.02 -17.22 -2.37
CA ALA A 275 -19.10 -17.06 -3.49
C ALA A 275 -19.40 -18.07 -4.61
N GLY A 276 -18.83 -17.81 -5.80
CA GLY A 276 -18.93 -18.70 -6.97
C GLY A 276 -20.03 -18.33 -7.95
N CYS A 277 -20.73 -17.23 -7.75
CA CYS A 277 -21.72 -16.72 -8.69
C CYS A 277 -21.06 -15.97 -9.85
N ASN A 278 -21.62 -16.06 -11.03
CA ASN A 278 -21.18 -15.31 -12.20
C ASN A 278 -21.88 -13.93 -12.29
N GLN A 279 -21.46 -13.09 -13.25
CA GLN A 279 -22.03 -11.75 -13.47
C GLN A 279 -23.51 -11.74 -13.82
N SER A 280 -24.04 -12.85 -14.36
CA SER A 280 -25.44 -12.97 -14.76
C SER A 280 -26.36 -13.56 -13.66
N ALA A 281 -25.84 -13.70 -12.42
CA ALA A 281 -26.67 -14.12 -11.30
C ALA A 281 -27.82 -13.11 -11.11
N GLN A 282 -29.03 -13.63 -10.91
CA GLN A 282 -30.23 -12.81 -10.89
C GLN A 282 -30.50 -12.19 -9.50
N TRP A 283 -30.03 -12.82 -8.43
CA TRP A 283 -30.22 -12.37 -7.05
C TRP A 283 -28.86 -12.31 -6.37
N ASN A 284 -28.27 -11.12 -6.38
CA ASN A 284 -26.92 -10.86 -5.88
C ASN A 284 -26.97 -10.43 -4.41
N LEU A 285 -26.17 -11.08 -3.57
CA LEU A 285 -26.13 -10.76 -2.16
C LEU A 285 -25.39 -9.44 -1.89
N VAL A 286 -25.95 -8.64 -1.00
CA VAL A 286 -25.34 -7.41 -0.48
C VAL A 286 -24.55 -7.75 0.79
N PRO A 287 -23.22 -7.66 0.80
CA PRO A 287 -22.39 -8.11 1.94
C PRO A 287 -22.77 -7.46 3.27
N LEU A 288 -23.05 -6.17 3.28
CA LEU A 288 -23.35 -5.45 4.50
C LEU A 288 -24.75 -5.70 5.05
N GLU A 289 -25.66 -6.20 4.21
CA GLU A 289 -27.00 -6.66 4.64
C GLU A 289 -26.99 -8.14 5.10
N TYR A 290 -25.90 -8.87 4.79
CA TYR A 290 -25.74 -10.25 5.21
C TYR A 290 -24.36 -10.50 5.84
N LYS A 291 -23.99 -9.63 6.81
CA LYS A 291 -22.66 -9.62 7.45
C LYS A 291 -22.25 -10.97 8.02
N SER A 292 -23.19 -11.73 8.58
CA SER A 292 -22.91 -13.07 9.13
C SER A 292 -22.40 -14.08 8.10
N MET A 293 -22.84 -13.96 6.84
CA MET A 293 -22.36 -14.80 5.75
C MET A 293 -21.00 -14.35 5.22
N PHE A 294 -20.80 -13.04 5.07
CA PHE A 294 -19.58 -12.46 4.53
C PHE A 294 -18.48 -12.22 5.57
N ARG A 295 -18.84 -12.29 6.88
CA ARG A 295 -17.91 -12.21 8.01
C ARG A 295 -17.05 -10.94 8.00
N VAL A 296 -17.68 -9.81 7.68
CA VAL A 296 -17.01 -8.51 7.65
C VAL A 296 -16.70 -8.03 9.08
N ASP A 297 -15.60 -7.28 9.22
CA ASP A 297 -15.18 -6.64 10.47
C ASP A 297 -15.96 -5.32 10.74
N ILE A 298 -15.59 -4.61 11.82
CA ILE A 298 -16.19 -3.32 12.17
C ILE A 298 -15.94 -2.22 11.12
N HIS A 299 -14.97 -2.43 10.24
CA HIS A 299 -14.62 -1.53 9.14
C HIS A 299 -15.35 -1.87 7.83
N ASN A 300 -16.38 -2.74 7.91
CA ASN A 300 -17.16 -3.18 6.75
C ASN A 300 -16.31 -3.82 5.64
N ALA A 301 -15.30 -4.55 6.01
CA ALA A 301 -14.35 -5.20 5.13
C ALA A 301 -14.14 -6.67 5.47
N HIS A 302 -13.66 -7.43 4.54
CA HIS A 302 -13.14 -8.77 4.75
C HIS A 302 -12.04 -9.13 3.75
N VAL A 303 -11.55 -10.38 3.80
CA VAL A 303 -10.47 -10.88 2.94
C VAL A 303 -11.01 -11.87 1.94
N GLN A 304 -10.73 -11.68 0.65
CA GLN A 304 -11.05 -12.66 -0.39
C GLN A 304 -9.92 -13.69 -0.58
N GLY A 305 -10.15 -14.68 -1.48
CA GLY A 305 -9.32 -15.86 -1.61
C GLY A 305 -7.87 -15.66 -2.00
N ASP A 306 -7.50 -14.51 -2.55
CA ASP A 306 -6.12 -14.13 -2.88
C ASP A 306 -5.40 -13.39 -1.75
N GLY A 307 -6.08 -13.16 -0.61
CA GLY A 307 -5.55 -12.42 0.52
C GLY A 307 -5.83 -10.91 0.51
N THR A 308 -6.59 -10.40 -0.47
CA THR A 308 -6.94 -8.98 -0.57
C THR A 308 -7.97 -8.60 0.50
N TYR A 309 -7.59 -7.73 1.43
CA TYR A 309 -8.51 -7.02 2.31
C TYR A 309 -9.21 -5.92 1.51
N HIS A 310 -10.55 -5.81 1.60
CA HIS A 310 -11.31 -4.84 0.81
C HIS A 310 -12.58 -4.39 1.52
N TYR A 311 -12.98 -3.14 1.28
CA TYR A 311 -14.20 -2.55 1.84
C TYR A 311 -15.43 -2.82 0.99
N HIS A 312 -16.56 -3.01 1.67
CA HIS A 312 -17.91 -3.05 1.10
C HIS A 312 -18.76 -1.81 1.45
N GLY A 313 -18.20 -0.85 2.18
CA GLY A 313 -18.90 0.37 2.60
C GLY A 313 -17.99 1.29 3.40
N ASN A 314 -18.58 2.10 4.28
CA ASN A 314 -17.84 3.02 5.13
C ASN A 314 -16.74 2.29 5.92
N PRO A 315 -15.46 2.66 5.74
CA PRO A 315 -14.34 2.10 6.53
C PRO A 315 -14.46 2.34 8.04
N ASN A 316 -15.29 3.30 8.49
CA ASN A 316 -15.44 3.71 9.90
C ASN A 316 -14.13 4.12 10.59
N ALA A 317 -13.14 4.56 9.81
CA ALA A 317 -11.80 4.90 10.29
C ALA A 317 -11.17 6.10 9.58
N MET A 318 -11.76 6.61 8.49
CA MET A 318 -11.14 7.64 7.65
C MET A 318 -11.76 9.04 7.84
N PHE A 319 -12.94 9.12 8.38
CA PHE A 319 -13.64 10.36 8.75
C PHE A 319 -14.54 10.09 9.96
N ASP A 320 -14.93 11.14 10.64
CA ASP A 320 -15.78 11.09 11.83
C ASP A 320 -17.09 11.91 11.66
N ASP A 321 -17.87 12.02 12.72
CA ASP A 321 -19.10 12.79 12.79
C ASP A 321 -18.86 14.28 13.09
N SER A 322 -17.62 14.76 12.93
CA SER A 322 -17.23 16.16 13.18
C SER A 322 -16.77 16.85 11.89
N PRO A 323 -17.64 16.95 10.87
CA PRO A 323 -17.30 17.55 9.59
C PRO A 323 -16.91 19.02 9.72
N SER A 324 -16.08 19.50 8.81
CA SER A 324 -15.66 20.90 8.74
C SER A 324 -15.71 21.43 7.31
N GLY A 325 -15.58 22.74 7.15
CA GLY A 325 -15.60 23.37 5.83
C GLY A 325 -16.93 23.10 5.09
N ASP A 326 -16.86 22.37 3.99
CA ASP A 326 -18.03 22.02 3.16
C ASP A 326 -18.64 20.64 3.48
N GLY A 327 -18.10 19.93 4.47
CA GLY A 327 -18.56 18.60 4.88
C GLY A 327 -17.41 17.62 5.16
N SER A 328 -17.68 16.32 5.05
CA SER A 328 -16.69 15.28 5.24
C SER A 328 -15.54 15.39 4.24
N PRO A 329 -14.34 14.92 4.59
CA PRO A 329 -13.19 14.91 3.70
C PRO A 329 -13.39 14.00 2.50
N LEU A 330 -12.50 14.14 1.52
CA LEU A 330 -12.26 13.10 0.53
C LEU A 330 -11.58 11.92 1.22
N ILE A 331 -12.03 10.70 0.91
CA ILE A 331 -11.49 9.46 1.48
C ILE A 331 -10.99 8.47 0.42
N GLY A 332 -11.23 8.72 -0.87
CA GLY A 332 -10.80 7.84 -1.95
C GLY A 332 -11.20 8.35 -3.32
N PHE A 333 -10.87 7.55 -4.33
CA PHE A 333 -11.24 7.80 -5.71
C PHE A 333 -11.85 6.54 -6.33
N ALA A 334 -12.97 6.70 -7.01
CA ALA A 334 -13.61 5.63 -7.77
C ALA A 334 -12.79 5.31 -9.04
N ALA A 335 -13.02 4.12 -9.60
CA ALA A 335 -12.31 3.62 -10.77
C ALA A 335 -12.47 4.49 -12.03
N ASP A 336 -13.47 5.36 -12.07
CA ASP A 336 -13.68 6.36 -13.12
C ASP A 336 -13.02 7.71 -12.84
N GLY A 337 -12.27 7.83 -11.73
CA GLY A 337 -11.52 9.01 -11.32
C GLY A 337 -12.31 10.02 -10.48
N PHE A 338 -13.62 9.87 -10.32
CA PHE A 338 -14.38 10.78 -9.45
C PHE A 338 -14.07 10.55 -7.97
N PRO A 339 -14.05 11.65 -7.17
CA PRO A 339 -13.77 11.58 -5.74
C PRO A 339 -14.88 10.86 -4.98
N ILE A 340 -14.49 10.21 -3.88
CA ILE A 340 -15.40 9.63 -2.88
C ILE A 340 -15.24 10.43 -1.58
N TYR A 341 -16.32 10.98 -1.09
CA TYR A 341 -16.38 11.75 0.14
C TYR A 341 -17.05 10.95 1.27
N GLY A 342 -16.73 11.29 2.52
CA GLY A 342 -17.52 10.81 3.65
C GLY A 342 -18.98 11.31 3.61
N SER A 343 -19.75 11.00 4.66
CA SER A 343 -21.22 11.10 4.65
C SER A 343 -21.79 12.50 4.78
N TYR A 344 -21.03 13.50 5.21
CA TYR A 344 -21.57 14.81 5.58
C TYR A 344 -21.36 15.87 4.52
N ILE A 345 -22.37 16.74 4.39
CA ILE A 345 -22.30 18.01 3.65
C ILE A 345 -22.75 19.17 4.54
N LEU A 346 -22.24 20.35 4.23
CA LEU A 346 -22.83 21.60 4.74
C LEU A 346 -24.07 21.90 3.91
N ASP A 347 -25.23 21.82 4.53
CA ASP A 347 -26.50 22.16 3.88
C ASP A 347 -26.64 23.69 3.78
N ASP A 348 -26.54 24.21 2.56
CA ASP A 348 -26.58 25.66 2.30
C ASP A 348 -27.93 26.32 2.71
N THR A 349 -29.02 25.54 2.85
CA THR A 349 -30.32 26.03 3.24
C THR A 349 -30.41 26.28 4.74
N THR A 350 -29.81 25.36 5.53
CA THR A 350 -29.88 25.41 7.00
C THR A 350 -28.62 25.98 7.64
N GLY A 351 -27.51 26.02 6.91
CA GLY A 351 -26.18 26.35 7.43
C GLY A 351 -25.63 25.32 8.42
N SER A 352 -26.16 24.10 8.42
CA SER A 352 -25.79 23.03 9.34
C SER A 352 -25.26 21.81 8.58
N PHE A 353 -24.39 21.06 9.22
CA PHE A 353 -23.96 19.78 8.66
C PHE A 353 -25.04 18.71 8.82
N ARG A 354 -25.22 17.92 7.79
CA ARG A 354 -26.07 16.72 7.80
C ARG A 354 -25.49 15.61 6.93
N LYS A 355 -25.88 14.39 7.21
CA LYS A 355 -25.59 13.26 6.32
C LYS A 355 -26.36 13.39 5.01
N VAL A 356 -25.74 12.97 3.92
CA VAL A 356 -26.42 12.79 2.64
C VAL A 356 -27.33 11.57 2.70
N LEU A 357 -28.41 11.62 1.93
CA LEU A 357 -29.39 10.55 1.85
C LEU A 357 -29.28 9.84 0.50
N SER A 358 -29.12 8.51 0.54
CA SER A 358 -29.23 7.69 -0.67
C SER A 358 -30.63 7.83 -1.29
N GLY A 359 -30.71 7.82 -2.61
CA GLY A 359 -31.96 7.75 -3.35
C GLY A 359 -32.59 6.35 -3.39
N TYR A 360 -31.91 5.33 -2.87
CA TYR A 360 -32.40 3.95 -2.85
C TYR A 360 -33.33 3.70 -1.65
N LYS A 361 -34.34 2.88 -1.90
CA LYS A 361 -35.28 2.38 -0.88
C LYS A 361 -35.45 0.88 -1.03
N LEU A 362 -35.75 0.22 0.07
CA LEU A 362 -36.18 -1.15 0.06
C LEU A 362 -37.54 -1.24 -0.63
N LYS A 363 -37.68 -2.17 -1.60
CA LYS A 363 -38.97 -2.43 -2.25
C LYS A 363 -40.03 -2.90 -1.27
N GLU A 364 -41.25 -2.53 -1.49
CA GLU A 364 -42.38 -3.01 -0.70
C GLU A 364 -42.93 -4.34 -1.24
N GLY A 365 -43.44 -5.22 -0.35
CA GLY A 365 -44.11 -6.45 -0.71
C GLY A 365 -43.19 -7.68 -0.72
N THR A 366 -43.36 -8.56 -1.71
CA THR A 366 -42.69 -9.85 -1.78
C THR A 366 -42.06 -10.09 -3.15
N ARG A 367 -41.00 -10.89 -3.17
CA ARG A 367 -40.29 -11.34 -4.40
C ARG A 367 -41.10 -12.31 -5.28
N GLY A 368 -42.30 -12.71 -4.82
CA GLY A 368 -43.12 -13.72 -5.44
C GLY A 368 -42.87 -15.14 -4.90
N PRO A 369 -43.38 -16.18 -5.55
CA PRO A 369 -43.19 -17.57 -5.10
C PRO A 369 -41.73 -18.01 -5.18
N GLN A 370 -41.29 -18.75 -4.16
CA GLN A 370 -39.94 -19.34 -4.14
C GLN A 370 -39.79 -20.40 -5.25
N SER A 371 -38.64 -20.40 -5.92
CA SER A 371 -38.25 -21.33 -6.95
C SER A 371 -36.74 -21.47 -7.05
N ASN A 372 -36.23 -22.26 -7.98
CA ASN A 372 -34.77 -22.33 -8.21
C ASN A 372 -34.15 -20.99 -8.74
N SER A 373 -35.00 -20.10 -9.27
CA SER A 373 -34.56 -18.79 -9.81
C SER A 373 -35.08 -17.60 -9.00
N ASN A 374 -35.82 -17.81 -7.92
CA ASN A 374 -36.39 -16.76 -7.10
C ASN A 374 -36.34 -17.17 -5.62
N PRO A 375 -35.71 -16.38 -4.75
CA PRO A 375 -35.59 -16.70 -3.32
C PRO A 375 -36.94 -16.63 -2.58
N GLY A 376 -37.96 -15.98 -3.16
CA GLY A 376 -39.24 -15.78 -2.51
C GLY A 376 -39.18 -14.89 -1.27
N GLY A 377 -40.27 -14.86 -0.51
CA GLY A 377 -40.36 -14.08 0.73
C GLY A 377 -40.48 -12.58 0.51
N SER A 378 -40.44 -11.81 1.59
CA SER A 378 -40.49 -10.34 1.54
C SER A 378 -39.14 -9.77 1.13
N TYR A 379 -39.14 -8.61 0.50
CA TYR A 379 -37.93 -7.82 0.30
C TYR A 379 -37.31 -7.50 1.66
N SER A 380 -36.06 -7.88 1.87
CA SER A 380 -35.36 -7.77 3.16
C SER A 380 -34.08 -6.95 3.10
N GLY A 381 -33.65 -6.60 1.88
CA GLY A 381 -32.42 -5.88 1.62
C GLY A 381 -31.22 -6.77 1.34
N ILE A 382 -31.28 -8.07 1.63
CA ILE A 382 -30.12 -8.97 1.48
C ILE A 382 -29.68 -9.17 0.03
N TYR A 383 -30.52 -8.85 -0.96
CA TYR A 383 -30.17 -8.88 -2.37
C TYR A 383 -30.15 -7.46 -2.95
N GLU A 384 -29.26 -7.21 -3.93
CA GLU A 384 -29.23 -5.95 -4.69
C GLU A 384 -30.61 -5.67 -5.33
N GLU A 385 -31.28 -6.71 -5.79
CA GLU A 385 -32.60 -6.65 -6.45
C GLU A 385 -33.75 -6.32 -5.50
N ASP A 386 -33.51 -6.31 -4.19
CA ASP A 386 -34.49 -5.84 -3.20
C ASP A 386 -34.60 -4.30 -3.17
N TRP A 387 -33.62 -3.63 -3.71
CA TRP A 387 -33.51 -2.17 -3.67
C TRP A 387 -34.00 -1.55 -4.99
N GLU A 388 -34.56 -0.36 -4.88
CA GLU A 388 -34.96 0.46 -6.03
C GLU A 388 -34.53 1.91 -5.81
N TRP A 389 -34.04 2.53 -6.86
CA TRP A 389 -33.77 3.97 -6.86
C TRP A 389 -35.08 4.73 -7.09
N THR A 390 -35.37 5.68 -6.20
CA THR A 390 -36.64 6.41 -6.18
C THR A 390 -36.48 7.91 -6.35
N ASP A 391 -35.26 8.40 -6.49
CA ASP A 391 -34.93 9.84 -6.53
C ASP A 391 -35.44 10.62 -5.30
N ALA A 392 -35.56 9.94 -4.15
CA ALA A 392 -36.08 10.52 -2.92
C ALA A 392 -35.03 11.00 -1.93
N GLY A 393 -33.72 10.86 -2.29
CA GLY A 393 -32.57 11.31 -1.51
C GLY A 393 -31.89 12.53 -2.10
N ASP A 394 -30.63 12.72 -1.72
CA ASP A 394 -29.74 13.75 -2.27
C ASP A 394 -28.99 13.24 -3.50
N LEU A 395 -28.81 11.92 -3.57
CA LEU A 395 -27.87 11.27 -4.46
C LEU A 395 -28.58 10.65 -5.66
N ASP A 396 -27.89 10.67 -6.81
CA ASP A 396 -28.37 10.05 -8.03
C ASP A 396 -28.30 8.50 -7.95
N GLU A 397 -28.64 7.83 -9.03
CA GLU A 397 -28.66 6.38 -9.13
C GLU A 397 -27.28 5.70 -8.97
N CYS A 398 -26.19 6.46 -9.13
CA CYS A 398 -24.83 5.99 -8.90
C CYS A 398 -24.33 6.30 -7.47
N ASN A 399 -25.19 6.88 -6.62
CA ASN A 399 -24.87 7.33 -5.25
C ASN A 399 -23.91 8.51 -5.22
N GLY A 400 -23.98 9.39 -6.21
CA GLY A 400 -23.22 10.61 -6.31
C GLY A 400 -24.10 11.84 -6.48
N MET A 401 -23.49 13.01 -6.38
CA MET A 401 -24.14 14.29 -6.68
C MET A 401 -23.13 15.35 -7.08
N THR A 402 -23.59 16.38 -7.76
CA THR A 402 -22.82 17.61 -7.95
C THR A 402 -23.04 18.54 -6.75
N PHE A 403 -21.99 18.75 -5.97
CA PHE A 403 -22.02 19.66 -4.83
C PHE A 403 -20.96 20.76 -5.06
N LYS A 404 -21.38 22.03 -4.98
CA LYS A 404 -20.52 23.21 -5.23
C LYS A 404 -19.74 23.14 -6.55
N GLY A 405 -20.36 22.61 -7.59
CA GLY A 405 -19.80 22.55 -8.94
C GLY A 405 -18.93 21.34 -9.23
N SER A 406 -18.69 20.46 -8.28
CA SER A 406 -17.91 19.21 -8.44
C SER A 406 -18.79 17.99 -8.22
N TYR A 407 -18.74 17.04 -9.15
CA TYR A 407 -19.37 15.73 -8.96
C TYR A 407 -18.48 14.83 -8.12
N GLY A 408 -19.09 14.03 -7.24
CA GLY A 408 -18.44 12.98 -6.48
C GLY A 408 -19.43 12.01 -5.87
N TYR A 409 -18.94 10.85 -5.48
CA TYR A 409 -19.69 9.83 -4.74
C TYR A 409 -19.61 10.11 -3.25
N TYR A 410 -20.60 9.61 -2.51
CA TYR A 410 -20.69 9.83 -1.08
C TYR A 410 -20.98 8.54 -0.33
N VAL A 411 -20.29 8.35 0.78
CA VAL A 411 -20.60 7.25 1.70
C VAL A 411 -21.99 7.46 2.31
N THR A 412 -22.80 6.42 2.31
CA THR A 412 -24.13 6.40 2.94
C THR A 412 -24.23 5.30 3.98
N ASP A 413 -25.11 5.49 4.98
CA ASP A 413 -25.33 4.50 6.04
C ASP A 413 -26.08 3.26 5.52
N GLY A 414 -26.78 3.35 4.40
CA GLY A 414 -27.52 2.27 3.75
C GLY A 414 -27.10 2.07 2.29
N TYR A 415 -27.72 1.09 1.66
CA TYR A 415 -27.45 0.73 0.26
C TYR A 415 -27.49 1.96 -0.67
N PRO A 416 -26.54 2.09 -1.61
CA PRO A 416 -25.46 1.16 -1.98
C PRO A 416 -24.13 1.40 -1.23
N TYR A 417 -24.11 2.11 -0.13
CA TYR A 417 -23.01 2.40 0.79
C TYR A 417 -21.93 3.33 0.26
N ILE A 418 -21.43 3.15 -0.97
CA ILE A 418 -20.43 4.03 -1.59
C ILE A 418 -20.90 4.43 -3.00
N LEU A 419 -20.97 3.48 -3.93
CA LEU A 419 -21.45 3.72 -5.30
C LEU A 419 -22.17 2.49 -5.85
N ASN A 420 -23.07 2.69 -6.83
CA ASN A 420 -23.83 1.63 -7.48
C ASN A 420 -23.50 1.50 -8.98
N CYS A 421 -22.93 2.54 -9.56
CA CYS A 421 -22.46 2.59 -10.94
C CYS A 421 -21.42 3.70 -11.10
N PHE A 422 -20.76 3.74 -12.24
CA PHE A 422 -19.79 4.76 -12.58
C PHE A 422 -20.39 5.79 -13.52
N LYS A 423 -20.20 7.06 -13.20
CA LYS A 423 -20.59 8.21 -14.05
C LYS A 423 -19.58 8.50 -15.15
N GLY A 424 -18.34 8.10 -14.95
CA GLY A 424 -17.24 8.30 -15.89
C GLY A 424 -16.79 7.01 -16.58
N THR A 425 -15.64 7.10 -17.24
CA THR A 425 -14.99 5.95 -17.88
C THR A 425 -14.04 5.27 -16.90
N ILE A 426 -14.25 4.00 -16.64
CA ILE A 426 -13.41 3.18 -15.77
C ILE A 426 -11.99 3.08 -16.32
N ASN A 427 -10.98 3.36 -15.50
CA ASN A 427 -9.59 3.16 -15.88
C ASN A 427 -9.22 1.67 -15.82
N SER A 428 -8.45 1.21 -16.81
CA SER A 428 -8.07 -0.21 -16.92
C SER A 428 -7.17 -0.71 -15.79
N SER A 429 -6.52 0.19 -15.04
CA SER A 429 -5.72 -0.18 -13.85
C SER A 429 -6.55 -0.78 -12.72
N PHE A 430 -7.87 -0.63 -12.75
CA PHE A 430 -8.81 -1.21 -11.79
C PHE A 430 -9.32 -2.61 -12.16
N GLN A 431 -8.87 -3.20 -13.28
CA GLN A 431 -9.19 -4.59 -13.61
C GLN A 431 -8.53 -5.56 -12.62
N LYS A 432 -9.33 -6.56 -12.15
CA LYS A 432 -8.85 -7.65 -11.26
C LYS A 432 -8.12 -8.72 -12.03
#